data_2038ea1b99377895acc478e121057780
#
_entry.id   2038ea1b99377895acc478e121057780
#
_cell.length_a   1.000
_cell.length_b   1.000
_cell.length_c   1.000
_cell.angle_alpha   90.00
_cell.angle_beta   90.00
_cell.angle_gamma   90.00
#
_symmetry.space_group_name_H-M   'P 1'
#
loop_
_entity.id
_entity.type
_entity.pdbx_description
1 polymer ?
#
loop_
_entity_poly.entity_id
_entity_poly.type
_entity_poly.pdbx_seq_one_letter_code
_entity_poly.pdbx_strand_id
1 'polypeptide(L)'
;MIDIENLKRLANENRKRIVRMIHDAKAGHPGGSLSVIDMLTAIYEMDVDFYSENRSKVVLSKGHTVPAQYAELCSKGIIPEEELSTFRKVNSRLQGHPYTGTIPEVDATTGLLGQGLSIAVGMAIAKKNNNDNHHVYAILGDGEMQEGQIWESLLQAAHYKLDNLIVVIDYNKLSSFDNVNESMNLEPLAEKIKAFNFHVIEIDGNNMKQVVEALNEAFTIKDKPIAIISNTIKGNGISFMENNPKWHSGAISDEEYEIAMKDLERTEEE
;
A
#
# COMPACT_ATOMS: atom_id res chain seq x y z
N MET A 1 -12.74 2.73 20.24
CA MET A 1 -11.54 1.86 20.31
C MET A 1 -11.51 1.10 19.00
N ILE A 2 -10.37 1.07 18.32
CA ILE A 2 -10.24 0.39 17.03
C ILE A 2 -10.36 -1.11 17.26
N ASP A 3 -11.20 -1.76 16.49
CA ASP A 3 -11.43 -3.21 16.56
C ASP A 3 -10.39 -3.92 15.67
N ILE A 4 -9.31 -4.41 16.28
CA ILE A 4 -8.21 -5.09 15.58
C ILE A 4 -8.69 -6.37 14.89
N GLU A 5 -9.60 -7.12 15.50
CA GLU A 5 -10.10 -8.36 14.90
C GLU A 5 -10.96 -8.06 13.66
N ASN A 6 -11.75 -6.99 13.71
CA ASN A 6 -12.48 -6.54 12.53
C ASN A 6 -11.52 -6.10 11.41
N LEU A 7 -10.42 -5.40 11.73
CA LEU A 7 -9.42 -5.02 10.72
C LEU A 7 -8.75 -6.25 10.08
N LYS A 8 -8.39 -7.26 10.87
CA LYS A 8 -7.85 -8.53 10.35
C LYS A 8 -8.82 -9.20 9.40
N ARG A 9 -10.09 -9.31 9.80
CA ARG A 9 -11.15 -9.90 8.96
C ARG A 9 -11.31 -9.14 7.65
N LEU A 10 -11.36 -7.80 7.68
CA LEU A 10 -11.46 -6.97 6.48
C LEU A 10 -10.24 -7.13 5.57
N ALA A 11 -9.03 -7.16 6.13
CA ALA A 11 -7.81 -7.38 5.36
C ALA A 11 -7.83 -8.76 4.68
N ASN A 12 -8.34 -9.79 5.36
CA ASN A 12 -8.47 -11.13 4.79
C ASN A 12 -9.51 -11.19 3.66
N GLU A 13 -10.67 -10.54 3.82
CA GLU A 13 -11.66 -10.39 2.76
C GLU A 13 -11.08 -9.66 1.55
N ASN A 14 -10.27 -8.63 1.78
CA ASN A 14 -9.58 -7.92 0.70
C ASN A 14 -8.52 -8.78 0.01
N ARG A 15 -7.83 -9.69 0.71
CA ARG A 15 -6.97 -10.71 0.09
C ARG A 15 -7.76 -11.59 -0.88
N LYS A 16 -8.94 -12.06 -0.48
CA LYS A 16 -9.84 -12.85 -1.35
C LYS A 16 -10.23 -12.08 -2.61
N ARG A 17 -10.57 -10.78 -2.48
CA ARG A 17 -10.86 -9.90 -3.62
C ARG A 17 -9.66 -9.73 -4.55
N ILE A 18 -8.46 -9.50 -4.01
CA ILE A 18 -7.20 -9.39 -4.77
C ILE A 18 -6.98 -10.66 -5.61
N VAL A 19 -7.07 -11.82 -4.97
CA VAL A 19 -6.87 -13.12 -5.64
C VAL A 19 -7.89 -13.31 -6.77
N ARG A 20 -9.17 -13.04 -6.51
CA ARG A 20 -10.25 -13.15 -7.51
C ARG A 20 -10.01 -12.22 -8.69
N MET A 21 -9.72 -10.94 -8.47
CA MET A 21 -9.45 -9.98 -9.54
C MET A 21 -8.32 -10.43 -10.45
N ILE A 22 -7.21 -10.91 -9.88
CA ILE A 22 -6.03 -11.32 -10.65
C ILE A 22 -6.28 -12.64 -11.37
N HIS A 23 -7.01 -13.57 -10.73
CA HIS A 23 -7.45 -14.81 -11.35
C HIS A 23 -8.35 -14.54 -12.58
N ASP A 24 -9.38 -13.71 -12.45
CA ASP A 24 -10.34 -13.41 -13.53
C ASP A 24 -9.71 -12.63 -14.68
N ALA A 25 -8.71 -11.79 -14.37
CA ALA A 25 -7.96 -11.04 -15.36
C ALA A 25 -6.84 -11.87 -16.04
N LYS A 26 -6.47 -13.03 -15.46
CA LYS A 26 -5.30 -13.84 -15.84
C LYS A 26 -4.01 -13.01 -15.92
N ALA A 27 -3.95 -11.91 -15.17
CA ALA A 27 -2.80 -11.00 -15.11
C ALA A 27 -2.89 -10.04 -13.92
N GLY A 28 -1.79 -9.82 -13.21
CA GLY A 28 -1.70 -8.86 -12.12
C GLY A 28 -0.44 -9.02 -11.30
N HIS A 29 -0.40 -8.35 -10.15
CA HIS A 29 0.74 -8.35 -9.24
C HIS A 29 0.26 -8.81 -7.83
N PRO A 30 0.09 -10.14 -7.62
CA PRO A 30 -0.47 -10.65 -6.37
C PRO A 30 0.46 -10.41 -5.18
N GLY A 31 1.75 -10.73 -5.30
CA GLY A 31 2.67 -10.73 -4.16
C GLY A 31 2.73 -9.40 -3.40
N GLY A 32 2.94 -8.31 -4.13
CA GLY A 32 3.01 -6.96 -3.54
C GLY A 32 1.64 -6.40 -3.12
N SER A 33 0.54 -6.88 -3.72
CA SER A 33 -0.82 -6.52 -3.30
C SER A 33 -1.18 -7.17 -1.97
N LEU A 34 -0.79 -8.44 -1.80
CA LEU A 34 -1.03 -9.22 -0.58
C LEU A 34 -0.15 -8.79 0.60
N SER A 35 1.09 -8.31 0.33
CA SER A 35 1.98 -7.85 1.40
C SER A 35 1.49 -6.57 2.07
N VAL A 36 0.92 -5.64 1.30
CA VAL A 36 0.57 -4.29 1.77
C VAL A 36 -0.84 -4.16 2.33
N ILE A 37 -1.69 -5.18 2.14
CA ILE A 37 -3.13 -5.02 2.38
C ILE A 37 -3.48 -4.75 3.84
N ASP A 38 -2.76 -5.31 4.82
CA ASP A 38 -2.98 -5.04 6.24
C ASP A 38 -2.82 -3.55 6.57
N MET A 39 -1.75 -2.94 6.04
CA MET A 39 -1.49 -1.52 6.21
C MET A 39 -2.54 -0.66 5.50
N LEU A 40 -2.91 -1.01 4.26
CA LEU A 40 -3.94 -0.27 3.54
C LEU A 40 -5.28 -0.35 4.26
N THR A 41 -5.70 -1.53 4.70
CA THR A 41 -6.95 -1.70 5.45
C THR A 41 -6.96 -0.81 6.69
N ALA A 42 -5.88 -0.80 7.48
CA ALA A 42 -5.80 0.06 8.65
C ALA A 42 -5.88 1.55 8.29
N ILE A 43 -5.17 2.02 7.27
CA ILE A 43 -5.21 3.42 6.82
C ILE A 43 -6.63 3.82 6.39
N TYR A 44 -7.27 3.00 5.54
CA TYR A 44 -8.61 3.30 5.02
C TYR A 44 -9.70 3.24 6.10
N GLU A 45 -9.54 2.40 7.13
CA GLU A 45 -10.51 2.32 8.23
C GLU A 45 -10.29 3.39 9.29
N MET A 46 -9.04 3.80 9.54
CA MET A 46 -8.70 4.71 10.64
C MET A 46 -8.73 6.19 10.26
N ASP A 47 -8.39 6.54 9.00
CA ASP A 47 -8.09 7.94 8.66
C ASP A 47 -8.66 8.42 7.31
N VAL A 48 -9.28 7.55 6.50
CA VAL A 48 -9.83 7.96 5.20
C VAL A 48 -11.35 7.96 5.22
N ASP A 49 -11.94 9.15 5.30
CA ASP A 49 -13.39 9.34 5.21
C ASP A 49 -13.78 9.90 3.83
N PHE A 50 -14.30 9.03 2.95
CA PHE A 50 -14.71 9.40 1.61
C PHE A 50 -15.94 10.30 1.54
N TYR A 51 -16.68 10.45 2.65
CA TYR A 51 -17.84 11.33 2.74
C TYR A 51 -17.49 12.74 3.21
N SER A 52 -16.25 12.95 3.66
CA SER A 52 -15.75 14.27 4.03
C SER A 52 -15.30 15.05 2.80
N GLU A 53 -15.61 16.35 2.74
CA GLU A 53 -15.13 17.25 1.69
C GLU A 53 -13.59 17.32 1.67
N ASN A 54 -13.00 17.40 2.86
CA ASN A 54 -11.56 17.30 3.06
C ASN A 54 -11.27 15.95 3.73
N ARG A 55 -10.42 15.14 3.14
CA ARG A 55 -10.03 13.82 3.67
C ARG A 55 -8.55 13.57 3.54
N SER A 56 -8.04 12.64 4.29
CA SER A 56 -6.71 12.09 4.07
C SER A 56 -6.59 11.48 2.67
N LYS A 57 -5.40 11.57 2.08
CA LYS A 57 -5.11 11.14 0.72
C LYS A 57 -4.18 9.94 0.72
N VAL A 58 -4.41 9.00 -0.19
CA VAL A 58 -3.59 7.79 -0.33
C VAL A 58 -3.00 7.70 -1.73
N VAL A 59 -1.71 7.95 -1.84
CA VAL A 59 -0.93 7.79 -3.07
C VAL A 59 -0.28 6.42 -3.07
N LEU A 60 -0.82 5.49 -3.84
CA LEU A 60 -0.23 4.17 -4.04
C LEU A 60 0.92 4.30 -5.06
N SER A 61 2.14 4.64 -4.60
CA SER A 61 3.29 4.90 -5.46
C SER A 61 3.73 3.64 -6.22
N LYS A 62 3.77 2.49 -5.54
CA LYS A 62 3.91 1.17 -6.18
C LYS A 62 2.62 0.78 -6.90
N GLY A 63 2.26 1.53 -7.94
CA GLY A 63 0.95 1.47 -8.58
C GLY A 63 0.56 0.12 -9.17
N HIS A 64 1.53 -0.77 -9.43
CA HIS A 64 1.26 -2.13 -9.89
C HIS A 64 0.46 -2.96 -8.86
N THR A 65 0.45 -2.57 -7.59
CA THR A 65 -0.33 -3.23 -6.53
C THR A 65 -1.75 -2.65 -6.38
N VAL A 66 -2.27 -2.00 -7.42
CA VAL A 66 -3.63 -1.44 -7.46
C VAL A 66 -4.76 -2.42 -7.11
N PRO A 67 -4.65 -3.76 -7.30
CA PRO A 67 -5.66 -4.68 -6.80
C PRO A 67 -5.94 -4.53 -5.31
N ALA A 68 -4.92 -4.20 -4.49
CA ALA A 68 -5.12 -3.93 -3.07
C ALA A 68 -5.94 -2.65 -2.85
N GLN A 69 -5.67 -1.58 -3.59
CA GLN A 69 -6.46 -0.35 -3.50
C GLN A 69 -7.90 -0.53 -3.98
N TYR A 70 -8.12 -1.28 -5.07
CA TYR A 70 -9.49 -1.56 -5.54
C TYR A 70 -10.27 -2.44 -4.56
N ALA A 71 -9.61 -3.39 -3.89
CA ALA A 71 -10.24 -4.18 -2.83
C ALA A 71 -10.71 -3.29 -1.67
N GLU A 72 -9.89 -2.31 -1.25
CA GLU A 72 -10.27 -1.33 -0.22
C GLU A 72 -11.42 -0.43 -0.67
N LEU A 73 -11.37 0.11 -1.90
CA LEU A 73 -12.46 0.91 -2.44
C LEU A 73 -13.77 0.11 -2.57
N CYS A 74 -13.66 -1.20 -2.82
CA CYS A 74 -14.82 -2.09 -2.80
C CYS A 74 -15.36 -2.25 -1.36
N SER A 75 -14.50 -2.47 -0.36
CA SER A 75 -14.90 -2.51 1.06
C SER A 75 -15.62 -1.24 1.51
N LYS A 76 -15.25 -0.09 0.94
CA LYS A 76 -15.91 1.20 1.21
C LYS A 76 -17.18 1.44 0.37
N GLY A 77 -17.58 0.49 -0.46
CA GLY A 77 -18.78 0.61 -1.31
C GLY A 77 -18.64 1.56 -2.50
N ILE A 78 -17.41 2.00 -2.83
CA ILE A 78 -17.12 2.90 -3.96
C ILE A 78 -17.08 2.11 -5.27
N ILE A 79 -16.50 0.93 -5.22
CA ILE A 79 -16.48 -0.02 -6.35
C ILE A 79 -17.46 -1.16 -6.00
N PRO A 80 -18.46 -1.42 -6.84
CA PRO A 80 -19.33 -2.59 -6.66
C PRO A 80 -18.55 -3.91 -6.74
N GLU A 81 -18.89 -4.90 -5.90
CA GLU A 81 -18.19 -6.19 -5.86
C GLU A 81 -18.14 -6.88 -7.23
N GLU A 82 -19.25 -6.84 -7.97
CA GLU A 82 -19.36 -7.42 -9.31
C GLU A 82 -18.43 -6.77 -10.33
N GLU A 83 -18.08 -5.49 -10.14
CA GLU A 83 -17.19 -4.76 -11.04
C GLU A 83 -15.74 -5.23 -10.94
N LEU A 84 -15.32 -5.79 -9.82
CA LEU A 84 -13.96 -6.32 -9.63
C LEU A 84 -13.59 -7.34 -10.72
N SER A 85 -14.57 -8.09 -11.22
CA SER A 85 -14.40 -9.05 -12.33
C SER A 85 -13.98 -8.41 -13.66
N THR A 86 -14.09 -7.08 -13.77
CA THR A 86 -13.71 -6.33 -14.99
C THR A 86 -12.25 -5.83 -14.95
N PHE A 87 -11.52 -6.07 -13.88
CA PHE A 87 -10.13 -5.64 -13.73
C PHE A 87 -9.30 -5.98 -14.97
N ARG A 88 -8.56 -4.98 -15.51
CA ARG A 88 -7.71 -5.05 -16.71
C ARG A 88 -8.45 -5.46 -18.02
N LYS A 89 -9.77 -5.50 -18.04
CA LYS A 89 -10.52 -5.74 -19.27
C LYS A 89 -10.65 -4.46 -20.10
N VAL A 90 -10.82 -4.63 -21.40
CA VAL A 90 -11.04 -3.50 -22.32
C VAL A 90 -12.32 -2.74 -21.90
N ASN A 91 -12.25 -1.42 -21.90
CA ASN A 91 -13.30 -0.49 -21.46
C ASN A 91 -13.66 -0.55 -19.95
N SER A 92 -12.95 -1.34 -19.15
CA SER A 92 -13.11 -1.26 -17.70
C SER A 92 -12.47 0.03 -17.15
N ARG A 93 -13.07 0.59 -16.09
CA ARG A 93 -12.43 1.67 -15.32
C ARG A 93 -11.36 1.14 -14.35
N LEU A 94 -11.35 -0.17 -14.08
CA LEU A 94 -10.37 -0.82 -13.20
C LEU A 94 -9.11 -1.18 -13.99
N GLN A 95 -8.26 -0.17 -14.17
CA GLN A 95 -6.99 -0.30 -14.90
C GLN A 95 -5.94 -1.08 -14.12
N GLY A 96 -4.86 -1.52 -14.78
CA GLY A 96 -3.76 -2.26 -14.14
C GLY A 96 -2.86 -1.40 -13.23
N HIS A 97 -3.08 -0.09 -13.17
CA HIS A 97 -2.46 0.90 -12.29
C HIS A 97 -3.50 1.94 -11.88
N PRO A 98 -3.32 2.66 -10.77
CA PRO A 98 -4.24 3.72 -10.34
C PRO A 98 -4.40 4.80 -11.41
N TYR A 99 -5.63 5.17 -11.70
CA TYR A 99 -5.93 6.23 -12.67
C TYR A 99 -7.08 7.11 -12.17
N THR A 100 -6.78 8.36 -11.85
CA THR A 100 -7.74 9.35 -11.32
C THR A 100 -8.84 9.72 -12.30
N GLY A 101 -8.61 9.54 -13.61
CA GLY A 101 -9.57 9.90 -14.64
C GLY A 101 -10.81 9.00 -14.72
N THR A 102 -10.78 7.83 -14.08
CA THR A 102 -11.92 6.89 -14.08
C THR A 102 -12.51 6.63 -12.70
N ILE A 103 -11.72 6.79 -11.65
CA ILE A 103 -12.14 6.62 -10.26
C ILE A 103 -11.67 7.84 -9.47
N PRO A 104 -12.55 8.82 -9.21
CA PRO A 104 -12.18 10.08 -8.53
C PRO A 104 -11.63 9.88 -7.11
N GLU A 105 -11.95 8.78 -6.46
CA GLU A 105 -11.48 8.41 -5.12
C GLU A 105 -10.03 7.92 -5.11
N VAL A 106 -9.48 7.58 -6.27
CA VAL A 106 -8.04 7.32 -6.47
C VAL A 106 -7.31 8.67 -6.52
N ASP A 107 -6.48 8.95 -5.54
CA ASP A 107 -5.91 10.28 -5.32
C ASP A 107 -4.78 10.66 -6.30
N ALA A 108 -4.09 9.67 -6.88
CA ALA A 108 -3.03 9.90 -7.86
C ALA A 108 -2.99 8.83 -8.93
N THR A 109 -2.76 9.24 -10.17
CA THR A 109 -2.35 8.34 -11.25
C THR A 109 -0.89 7.96 -11.04
N THR A 110 -0.61 6.67 -10.88
CA THR A 110 0.73 6.13 -10.62
C THR A 110 1.02 4.90 -11.47
N GLY A 111 2.23 4.36 -11.37
CA GLY A 111 2.67 3.18 -12.13
C GLY A 111 4.12 3.29 -12.55
N LEU A 112 4.60 4.50 -12.84
CA LEU A 112 6.02 4.78 -13.00
C LEU A 112 6.62 4.95 -11.60
N LEU A 113 7.48 4.00 -11.21
CA LEU A 113 8.07 3.97 -9.88
C LEU A 113 8.88 5.23 -9.56
N GLY A 114 8.92 5.61 -8.29
CA GLY A 114 9.60 6.80 -7.81
C GLY A 114 8.79 8.10 -7.93
N GLN A 115 7.72 8.14 -8.74
CA GLN A 115 6.99 9.39 -8.98
C GLN A 115 5.92 9.70 -7.92
N GLY A 116 5.31 8.67 -7.34
CA GLY A 116 4.19 8.86 -6.41
C GLY A 116 4.56 9.62 -5.15
N LEU A 117 5.78 9.46 -4.61
CA LEU A 117 6.19 10.18 -3.42
C LEU A 117 6.27 11.69 -3.65
N SER A 118 6.78 12.15 -4.80
CA SER A 118 6.83 13.59 -5.12
C SER A 118 5.42 14.18 -5.31
N ILE A 119 4.47 13.40 -5.85
CA ILE A 119 3.07 13.80 -5.90
C ILE A 119 2.50 13.95 -4.49
N ALA A 120 2.75 12.98 -3.61
CA ALA A 120 2.31 13.02 -2.21
C ALA A 120 2.92 14.22 -1.45
N VAL A 121 4.20 14.53 -1.67
CA VAL A 121 4.85 15.73 -1.11
C VAL A 121 4.12 16.99 -1.55
N GLY A 122 3.80 17.12 -2.84
CA GLY A 122 3.03 18.26 -3.34
C GLY A 122 1.64 18.39 -2.69
N MET A 123 0.93 17.26 -2.51
CA MET A 123 -0.36 17.23 -1.81
C MET A 123 -0.22 17.63 -0.33
N ALA A 124 0.81 17.14 0.36
CA ALA A 124 1.05 17.47 1.77
C ALA A 124 1.39 18.96 1.95
N ILE A 125 2.18 19.55 1.05
CA ILE A 125 2.45 21.00 1.03
C ILE A 125 1.14 21.78 0.84
N ALA A 126 0.31 21.38 -0.13
CA ALA A 126 -0.96 22.05 -0.41
C ALA A 126 -1.90 22.00 0.81
N LYS A 127 -2.05 20.84 1.45
CA LYS A 127 -2.85 20.70 2.67
C LYS A 127 -2.32 21.60 3.79
N LYS A 128 -1.02 21.57 4.05
CA LYS A 128 -0.40 22.39 5.09
C LYS A 128 -0.60 23.88 4.87
N ASN A 129 -0.46 24.36 3.62
CA ASN A 129 -0.69 25.76 3.26
C ASN A 129 -2.16 26.18 3.39
N ASN A 130 -3.09 25.25 3.25
CA ASN A 130 -4.53 25.48 3.44
C ASN A 130 -5.01 25.27 4.88
N ASN A 131 -4.11 25.02 5.84
CA ASN A 131 -4.43 24.66 7.23
C ASN A 131 -5.36 23.40 7.30
N ASP A 132 -5.21 22.50 6.36
CA ASP A 132 -5.89 21.19 6.35
C ASP A 132 -5.03 20.18 7.11
N ASN A 133 -5.54 19.70 8.23
CA ASN A 133 -4.82 18.78 9.14
C ASN A 133 -4.89 17.30 8.73
N HIS A 134 -5.57 16.96 7.63
CA HIS A 134 -5.62 15.59 7.14
C HIS A 134 -4.27 15.15 6.58
N HIS A 135 -3.99 13.85 6.69
CA HIS A 135 -2.73 13.27 6.25
C HIS A 135 -2.69 13.00 4.74
N VAL A 136 -1.47 12.83 4.27
CA VAL A 136 -1.18 12.27 2.95
C VAL A 136 -0.29 11.05 3.15
N TYR A 137 -0.75 9.91 2.68
CA TYR A 137 -0.01 8.66 2.70
C TYR A 137 0.66 8.42 1.35
N ALA A 138 1.94 8.05 1.36
CA ALA A 138 2.65 7.56 0.18
C ALA A 138 3.05 6.11 0.42
N ILE A 139 2.49 5.18 -0.37
CA ILE A 139 2.74 3.74 -0.22
C ILE A 139 3.78 3.32 -1.24
N LEU A 140 4.99 3.04 -0.77
CA LEU A 140 6.16 2.68 -1.58
C LEU A 140 6.45 1.19 -1.50
N GLY A 141 7.12 0.66 -2.52
CA GLY A 141 7.79 -0.63 -2.45
C GLY A 141 9.28 -0.45 -2.10
N ASP A 142 9.90 -1.48 -1.56
CA ASP A 142 11.33 -1.50 -1.26
C ASP A 142 12.19 -1.38 -2.53
N GLY A 143 11.87 -2.12 -3.59
CA GLY A 143 12.54 -1.97 -4.89
C GLY A 143 12.38 -0.56 -5.48
N GLU A 144 11.26 0.11 -5.21
CA GLU A 144 11.02 1.50 -5.61
C GLU A 144 11.95 2.49 -4.89
N MET A 145 12.41 2.16 -3.69
CA MET A 145 13.38 2.98 -2.96
C MET A 145 14.74 3.12 -3.66
N GLN A 146 15.01 2.31 -4.68
CA GLN A 146 16.21 2.42 -5.51
C GLN A 146 16.15 3.57 -6.52
N GLU A 147 14.96 4.17 -6.74
CA GLU A 147 14.79 5.33 -7.62
C GLU A 147 15.34 6.61 -6.96
N GLY A 148 16.14 7.39 -7.70
CA GLY A 148 16.73 8.64 -7.20
C GLY A 148 15.70 9.66 -6.75
N GLN A 149 14.56 9.75 -7.47
CA GLN A 149 13.45 10.65 -7.17
C GLN A 149 12.87 10.45 -5.75
N ILE A 150 12.94 9.24 -5.20
CA ILE A 150 12.50 8.98 -3.83
C ILE A 150 13.35 9.79 -2.86
N TRP A 151 14.67 9.74 -2.98
CA TRP A 151 15.60 10.43 -2.07
C TRP A 151 15.51 11.96 -2.20
N GLU A 152 15.30 12.48 -3.42
CA GLU A 152 15.01 13.90 -3.66
C GLU A 152 13.71 14.32 -2.96
N SER A 153 12.67 13.50 -3.03
CA SER A 153 11.38 13.77 -2.38
C SER A 153 11.46 13.72 -0.86
N LEU A 154 12.25 12.78 -0.29
CA LEU A 154 12.51 12.73 1.15
C LEU A 154 13.21 14.02 1.63
N LEU A 155 14.21 14.50 0.88
CA LEU A 155 14.90 15.76 1.20
C LEU A 155 13.90 16.94 1.25
N GLN A 156 13.02 17.03 0.25
CA GLN A 156 12.01 18.08 0.17
C GLN A 156 10.99 17.99 1.32
N ALA A 157 10.49 16.79 1.61
CA ALA A 157 9.53 16.57 2.69
C ALA A 157 10.07 17.01 4.06
N ALA A 158 11.34 16.69 4.34
CA ALA A 158 12.02 17.10 5.56
C ALA A 158 12.24 18.62 5.62
N HIS A 159 12.64 19.24 4.49
CA HIS A 159 12.83 20.69 4.40
C HIS A 159 11.57 21.46 4.78
N TYR A 160 10.40 21.03 4.27
CA TYR A 160 9.11 21.66 4.57
C TYR A 160 8.47 21.16 5.86
N LYS A 161 9.14 20.28 6.62
CA LYS A 161 8.63 19.70 7.88
C LYS A 161 7.20 19.19 7.74
N LEU A 162 6.98 18.35 6.74
CA LEU A 162 5.65 17.84 6.39
C LEU A 162 5.19 16.77 7.39
N ASP A 163 4.77 17.20 8.57
CA ASP A 163 4.25 16.35 9.64
C ASP A 163 2.84 15.75 9.34
N ASN A 164 2.29 16.12 8.22
CA ASN A 164 1.09 15.54 7.61
C ASN A 164 1.41 14.54 6.49
N LEU A 165 2.68 14.23 6.23
CA LEU A 165 3.11 13.21 5.26
C LEU A 165 3.58 11.95 5.99
N ILE A 166 2.91 10.82 5.71
CA ILE A 166 3.25 9.50 6.21
C ILE A 166 3.68 8.62 5.03
N VAL A 167 4.96 8.31 4.98
CA VAL A 167 5.55 7.43 3.96
C VAL A 167 5.56 6.01 4.51
N VAL A 168 4.87 5.10 3.86
CA VAL A 168 4.88 3.66 4.19
C VAL A 168 5.75 2.94 3.18
N ILE A 169 6.75 2.22 3.65
CA ILE A 169 7.62 1.39 2.82
C ILE A 169 7.23 -0.07 3.06
N ASP A 170 6.59 -0.69 2.08
CA ASP A 170 6.31 -2.13 2.08
C ASP A 170 7.63 -2.88 1.84
N TYR A 171 8.30 -3.20 2.96
CA TYR A 171 9.64 -3.78 2.97
C TYR A 171 9.58 -5.29 3.03
N ASN A 172 9.21 -5.91 1.89
CA ASN A 172 9.12 -7.37 1.75
C ASN A 172 10.43 -8.02 1.27
N LYS A 173 11.47 -7.23 0.99
CA LYS A 173 12.83 -7.62 0.60
C LYS A 173 12.95 -8.33 -0.76
N LEU A 174 11.86 -8.40 -1.52
CA LEU A 174 11.82 -9.08 -2.81
C LEU A 174 11.40 -8.13 -3.94
N SER A 175 12.28 -7.91 -4.88
CA SER A 175 12.01 -7.22 -6.15
C SER A 175 11.22 -8.11 -7.12
N SER A 176 11.23 -7.76 -8.40
CA SER A 176 10.62 -8.57 -9.47
C SER A 176 11.35 -9.90 -9.70
N PHE A 177 12.66 -9.97 -9.41
CA PHE A 177 13.50 -11.11 -9.77
C PHE A 177 14.28 -11.67 -8.59
N ASP A 178 14.75 -10.81 -7.66
CA ASP A 178 15.68 -11.18 -6.61
C ASP A 178 15.44 -10.42 -5.31
N ASN A 179 16.22 -10.77 -4.30
CA ASN A 179 16.31 -10.01 -3.07
C ASN A 179 16.75 -8.55 -3.38
N VAL A 180 16.04 -7.58 -2.85
CA VAL A 180 16.32 -6.16 -3.07
C VAL A 180 17.74 -5.79 -2.68
N ASN A 181 18.26 -6.37 -1.60
CA ASN A 181 19.60 -6.07 -1.12
C ASN A 181 20.72 -6.73 -1.96
N GLU A 182 20.39 -7.75 -2.78
CA GLU A 182 21.33 -8.35 -3.74
C GLU A 182 21.40 -7.54 -5.03
N SER A 183 20.26 -6.98 -5.47
CA SER A 183 20.21 -6.15 -6.69
C SER A 183 20.80 -4.76 -6.46
N MET A 184 20.37 -4.06 -5.39
CA MET A 184 20.90 -2.76 -4.96
C MET A 184 20.61 -2.58 -3.47
N ASN A 185 21.61 -2.75 -2.63
CA ASN A 185 21.46 -2.77 -1.18
C ASN A 185 20.91 -1.45 -0.62
N LEU A 186 19.76 -1.51 0.03
CA LEU A 186 19.14 -0.39 0.72
C LEU A 186 19.65 -0.20 2.16
N GLU A 187 20.25 -1.23 2.75
CA GLU A 187 20.65 -1.18 4.17
C GLU A 187 21.87 -0.26 4.44
N PRO A 188 21.91 0.38 5.59
CA PRO A 188 20.88 0.42 6.64
C PRO A 188 19.75 1.42 6.30
N LEU A 189 18.57 0.93 5.92
CA LEU A 189 17.48 1.76 5.40
C LEU A 189 16.95 2.75 6.43
N ALA A 190 16.66 2.29 7.65
CA ALA A 190 16.14 3.13 8.71
C ALA A 190 17.09 4.30 9.03
N GLU A 191 18.39 4.04 9.11
CA GLU A 191 19.39 5.07 9.42
C GLU A 191 19.52 6.10 8.27
N LYS A 192 19.44 5.65 7.03
CA LYS A 192 19.41 6.55 5.87
C LYS A 192 18.21 7.49 5.92
N ILE A 193 17.01 6.97 6.21
CA ILE A 193 15.80 7.79 6.29
C ILE A 193 15.84 8.72 7.50
N LYS A 194 16.34 8.26 8.66
CA LYS A 194 16.59 9.13 9.84
C LYS A 194 17.54 10.29 9.51
N ALA A 195 18.57 10.06 8.69
CA ALA A 195 19.50 11.10 8.26
C ALA A 195 18.83 12.19 7.40
N PHE A 196 17.69 11.89 6.77
CA PHE A 196 16.82 12.88 6.12
C PHE A 196 15.89 13.61 7.09
N ASN A 197 16.06 13.47 8.42
CA ASN A 197 15.20 14.07 9.46
C ASN A 197 13.76 13.58 9.51
N PHE A 198 13.49 12.37 9.08
CA PHE A 198 12.21 11.70 9.29
C PHE A 198 12.10 11.12 10.70
N HIS A 199 10.88 11.05 11.23
CA HIS A 199 10.55 10.13 12.30
C HIS A 199 10.36 8.74 11.70
N VAL A 200 11.14 7.75 12.14
CA VAL A 200 11.13 6.40 11.56
C VAL A 200 10.55 5.41 12.56
N ILE A 201 9.53 4.68 12.13
CA ILE A 201 8.87 3.61 12.88
C ILE A 201 9.10 2.30 12.11
N GLU A 202 9.60 1.26 12.78
CA GLU A 202 9.81 -0.05 12.17
C GLU A 202 8.87 -1.07 12.81
N ILE A 203 8.12 -1.80 11.98
CA ILE A 203 7.11 -2.76 12.43
C ILE A 203 7.17 -4.08 11.66
N ASP A 204 6.55 -5.10 12.23
CA ASP A 204 6.00 -6.23 11.49
C ASP A 204 4.69 -5.77 10.84
N GLY A 205 4.71 -5.59 9.51
CA GLY A 205 3.60 -5.03 8.74
C GLY A 205 2.46 -6.01 8.49
N ASN A 206 2.62 -7.28 8.83
CA ASN A 206 1.55 -8.28 8.83
C ASN A 206 0.98 -8.53 10.24
N ASN A 207 1.46 -7.81 11.23
CA ASN A 207 0.88 -7.77 12.57
C ASN A 207 -0.05 -6.56 12.72
N MET A 208 -1.36 -6.76 12.60
CA MET A 208 -2.36 -5.68 12.62
C MET A 208 -2.29 -4.80 13.87
N LYS A 209 -1.91 -5.36 15.02
CA LYS A 209 -1.74 -4.57 16.25
C LYS A 209 -0.59 -3.59 16.11
N GLN A 210 0.57 -4.03 15.60
CA GLN A 210 1.72 -3.14 15.37
C GLN A 210 1.41 -2.07 14.30
N VAL A 211 0.64 -2.43 13.27
CA VAL A 211 0.18 -1.49 12.24
C VAL A 211 -0.66 -0.37 12.86
N VAL A 212 -1.65 -0.72 13.69
CA VAL A 212 -2.50 0.25 14.40
C VAL A 212 -1.69 1.12 15.36
N GLU A 213 -0.76 0.52 16.12
CA GLU A 213 0.10 1.25 17.05
C GLU A 213 1.00 2.26 16.30
N ALA A 214 1.58 1.85 15.16
CA ALA A 214 2.42 2.72 14.33
C ALA A 214 1.65 3.89 13.73
N LEU A 215 0.42 3.68 13.25
CA LEU A 215 -0.43 4.78 12.76
C LEU A 215 -0.82 5.73 13.88
N ASN A 216 -1.18 5.22 15.06
CA ASN A 216 -1.46 6.07 16.22
C ASN A 216 -0.24 6.89 16.67
N GLU A 217 0.96 6.31 16.64
CA GLU A 217 2.21 7.04 16.91
C GLU A 217 2.42 8.12 15.85
N ALA A 218 2.30 7.78 14.57
CA ALA A 218 2.48 8.70 13.45
C ALA A 218 1.59 9.96 13.58
N PHE A 219 0.34 9.82 14.03
CA PHE A 219 -0.60 10.94 14.21
C PHE A 219 -0.18 11.94 15.31
N THR A 220 0.71 11.54 16.20
CA THR A 220 1.21 12.40 17.29
C THR A 220 2.43 13.24 16.91
N ILE A 221 3.13 12.85 15.84
CA ILE A 221 4.40 13.47 15.46
C ILE A 221 4.16 14.87 14.87
N LYS A 222 4.99 15.83 15.26
CA LYS A 222 4.96 17.21 14.76
C LYS A 222 6.34 17.66 14.26
N ASP A 223 6.30 18.59 13.32
CA ASP A 223 7.48 19.22 12.71
C ASP A 223 8.44 18.28 11.96
N LYS A 224 8.04 17.03 11.68
CA LYS A 224 8.83 16.06 10.92
C LYS A 224 7.90 15.17 10.08
N PRO A 225 8.27 14.83 8.84
CA PRO A 225 7.60 13.76 8.12
C PRO A 225 7.87 12.40 8.77
N ILE A 226 6.97 11.45 8.55
CA ILE A 226 6.99 10.14 9.15
C ILE A 226 7.29 9.08 8.09
N ALA A 227 8.13 8.11 8.42
CA ALA A 227 8.34 6.91 7.61
C ALA A 227 8.06 5.66 8.44
N ILE A 228 7.16 4.82 7.96
CA ILE A 228 6.87 3.51 8.54
C ILE A 228 7.52 2.47 7.64
N ILE A 229 8.58 1.82 8.15
CA ILE A 229 9.19 0.66 7.50
C ILE A 229 8.40 -0.57 7.93
N SER A 230 7.53 -1.01 7.04
CA SER A 230 6.61 -2.12 7.24
C SER A 230 7.27 -3.40 6.73
N ASN A 231 7.92 -4.16 7.63
CA ASN A 231 8.48 -5.46 7.28
C ASN A 231 7.33 -6.43 7.00
N THR A 232 7.23 -6.91 5.77
CA THR A 232 6.11 -7.75 5.31
C THR A 232 6.59 -9.02 4.64
N ILE A 233 5.66 -9.94 4.45
CA ILE A 233 5.87 -11.15 3.65
C ILE A 233 5.23 -10.92 2.28
N LYS A 234 6.03 -10.98 1.21
CA LYS A 234 5.51 -10.94 -0.15
C LYS A 234 4.58 -12.13 -0.38
N GLY A 235 3.33 -11.89 -0.79
CA GLY A 235 2.36 -12.96 -0.99
C GLY A 235 1.70 -13.47 0.29
N ASN A 236 1.73 -12.68 1.37
CA ASN A 236 1.23 -13.03 2.70
C ASN A 236 -0.18 -13.63 2.69
N GLY A 237 -0.36 -14.74 3.41
CA GLY A 237 -1.61 -15.47 3.56
C GLY A 237 -1.84 -16.57 2.52
N ILE A 238 -0.94 -16.75 1.54
CA ILE A 238 -1.07 -17.79 0.51
C ILE A 238 0.21 -18.63 0.47
N SER A 239 0.11 -19.87 0.87
CA SER A 239 1.24 -20.77 1.15
C SER A 239 2.26 -20.90 0.01
N PHE A 240 1.82 -20.93 -1.25
CA PHE A 240 2.71 -21.06 -2.41
C PHE A 240 3.22 -19.71 -2.95
N MET A 241 2.68 -18.59 -2.46
CA MET A 241 3.09 -17.22 -2.86
C MET A 241 4.08 -16.61 -1.88
N GLU A 242 4.03 -16.99 -0.60
CA GLU A 242 4.86 -16.38 0.45
C GLU A 242 6.35 -16.49 0.15
N ASN A 243 7.03 -15.33 0.24
CA ASN A 243 8.47 -15.20 -0.01
C ASN A 243 8.94 -15.76 -1.37
N ASN A 244 8.04 -15.81 -2.35
CA ASN A 244 8.35 -16.34 -3.67
C ASN A 244 8.35 -15.23 -4.73
N PRO A 245 9.51 -14.81 -5.28
CA PRO A 245 9.62 -13.72 -6.24
C PRO A 245 8.84 -13.99 -7.54
N LYS A 246 8.59 -15.25 -7.90
CA LYS A 246 7.75 -15.62 -9.06
C LYS A 246 6.39 -14.95 -9.02
N TRP A 247 5.85 -14.69 -7.82
CA TRP A 247 4.55 -14.08 -7.62
C TRP A 247 4.59 -12.54 -7.56
N HIS A 248 5.69 -11.94 -8.02
CA HIS A 248 5.68 -10.50 -8.25
C HIS A 248 4.60 -10.11 -9.27
N SER A 249 4.51 -10.83 -10.38
CA SER A 249 3.47 -10.64 -11.40
C SER A 249 3.15 -11.93 -12.12
N GLY A 250 1.90 -12.11 -12.54
CA GLY A 250 1.50 -13.28 -13.30
C GLY A 250 -0.01 -13.54 -13.29
N ALA A 251 -0.38 -14.65 -13.90
CA ALA A 251 -1.71 -15.22 -13.82
C ALA A 251 -1.79 -16.20 -12.65
N ILE A 252 -2.97 -16.29 -12.06
CA ILE A 252 -3.33 -17.35 -11.11
C ILE A 252 -4.16 -18.38 -11.89
N SER A 253 -3.78 -19.65 -11.88
CA SER A 253 -4.55 -20.74 -12.51
C SER A 253 -5.77 -21.09 -11.66
N ASP A 254 -6.69 -21.88 -12.22
CA ASP A 254 -7.90 -22.31 -11.51
C ASP A 254 -7.53 -23.18 -10.28
N GLU A 255 -6.51 -24.05 -10.41
CA GLU A 255 -6.01 -24.87 -9.30
C GLU A 255 -5.33 -24.02 -8.21
N GLU A 256 -4.49 -23.06 -8.60
CA GLU A 256 -3.84 -22.13 -7.67
C GLU A 256 -4.88 -21.22 -6.96
N TYR A 257 -5.95 -20.83 -7.65
CA TYR A 257 -7.06 -20.07 -7.07
C TYR A 257 -7.75 -20.85 -5.94
N GLU A 258 -8.08 -22.12 -6.19
CA GLU A 258 -8.71 -22.98 -5.17
C GLU A 258 -7.83 -23.19 -3.94
N ILE A 259 -6.51 -23.32 -4.13
CA ILE A 259 -5.56 -23.43 -3.01
C ILE A 259 -5.51 -22.11 -2.23
N ALA A 260 -5.38 -20.98 -2.95
CA ALA A 260 -5.32 -19.66 -2.33
C ALA A 260 -6.57 -19.35 -1.49
N MET A 261 -7.77 -19.66 -2.02
CA MET A 261 -9.01 -19.43 -1.28
C MET A 261 -9.10 -20.29 -0.03
N LYS A 262 -8.64 -21.56 -0.07
CA LYS A 262 -8.57 -22.43 1.12
C LYS A 262 -7.58 -21.95 2.16
N ASP A 263 -6.43 -21.40 1.73
CA ASP A 263 -5.46 -20.83 2.68
C ASP A 263 -6.07 -19.64 3.43
N LEU A 264 -6.78 -18.75 2.70
CA LEU A 264 -7.42 -17.57 3.27
C LEU A 264 -8.64 -17.90 4.15
N GLU A 265 -9.35 -19.01 3.89
CA GLU A 265 -10.43 -19.49 4.77
C GLU A 265 -9.89 -20.01 6.11
N ARG A 266 -8.77 -20.73 6.10
CA ARG A 266 -8.12 -21.21 7.34
C ARG A 266 -7.66 -20.08 8.27
N THR A 267 -7.19 -18.98 7.69
CA THR A 267 -6.75 -17.80 8.46
C THR A 267 -7.91 -17.15 9.25
N GLU A 268 -9.15 -17.41 8.89
CA GLU A 268 -10.34 -16.91 9.61
C GLU A 268 -10.73 -17.79 10.82
N GLU A 269 -10.30 -19.03 10.81
CA GLU A 269 -10.64 -20.00 11.89
C GLU A 269 -9.63 -19.97 13.06
N GLU A 270 -8.43 -19.38 12.84
CA GLU A 270 -7.37 -19.19 13.85
C GLU A 270 -7.43 -17.80 14.52
#